data_0f359499abcdeda424100876b9e83c11
#
_entry.id   0f359499abcdeda424100876b9e83c11
#
_cell.length_a   1.000
_cell.length_b   1.000
_cell.length_c   1.000
_cell.angle_alpha   90.00
_cell.angle_beta   90.00
_cell.angle_gamma   90.00
#
_symmetry.space_group_name_H-M   'P 1'
#
loop_
_entity.id
_entity.type
_entity.pdbx_description
1 polymer ?
#
loop_
_entity_poly.entity_id
_entity_poly.type
_entity_poly.pdbx_seq_one_letter_code
_entity_poly.pdbx_strand_id
1 'polypeptide(L)'
;MQSETSVRSKRNGHIRFLEHEYGSFRKEILDFFAQRLPSSAKTILDPMAGTAPLIPFAYEKSISAHFLDLLPLHYYVNAAKLYPAYIAFARAEEKRRDYVAREAAHCLRSLRGKRLLISEDWLHPDVLAGLLSAWRRADSYDPDMRSVIKAILVLCIRSFSCCTPSMSNHTWLKPGGVSTDRTPYAVAKRYAESIKAFYAKYYSSFDEAPRVDVTCSCGDCLDFRTRRRFDVILTSPPYPNRFEPERMYGPELRFFEEVGQPLDNSRLLATTRVRLYDGLADDLAFLCEVAPTTAHFIDQVRETSTPGEADYYPKYFTRYYAGLYRRFLNIMRYLRRDGRIFVAVQDNVHRGHLNEMGLYIRDFFTRRGFICSKPFEQLTRHYGLRNISVRHPLVLRKHREQIIEASR
;
A
#
# COMPACT_ATOMS: atom_id res chain seq x y z
N MET A 1 -26.56 -33.55 14.92
CA MET A 1 -26.07 -33.09 13.61
C MET A 1 -26.58 -31.67 13.42
N GLN A 2 -25.84 -30.69 13.90
CA GLN A 2 -26.12 -29.27 13.68
C GLN A 2 -25.23 -28.79 12.55
N SER A 3 -25.83 -28.31 11.48
CA SER A 3 -25.17 -27.78 10.30
C SER A 3 -24.52 -26.44 10.62
N GLU A 4 -23.19 -26.42 10.69
CA GLU A 4 -22.41 -25.16 10.66
C GLU A 4 -22.53 -24.53 9.27
N THR A 5 -23.48 -23.66 9.09
CA THR A 5 -23.52 -22.73 7.98
C THR A 5 -22.42 -21.68 8.19
N SER A 6 -21.25 -21.92 7.59
CA SER A 6 -20.19 -20.93 7.52
C SER A 6 -20.68 -19.72 6.75
N VAL A 7 -20.97 -18.64 7.47
CA VAL A 7 -21.19 -17.30 6.92
C VAL A 7 -19.91 -16.88 6.22
N ARG A 8 -19.83 -17.09 4.90
CA ARG A 8 -18.80 -16.47 4.04
C ARG A 8 -18.98 -14.96 4.14
N SER A 9 -18.22 -14.33 5.03
CA SER A 9 -18.05 -12.89 5.05
C SER A 9 -17.68 -12.43 3.65
N LYS A 10 -18.59 -11.75 2.96
CA LYS A 10 -18.30 -11.06 1.69
C LYS A 10 -17.18 -10.09 1.96
N ARG A 11 -15.98 -10.41 1.44
CA ARG A 11 -14.81 -9.53 1.49
C ARG A 11 -15.05 -8.36 0.56
N ASN A 12 -15.81 -7.38 1.03
CA ASN A 12 -15.81 -6.07 0.41
C ASN A 12 -14.40 -5.50 0.58
N GLY A 13 -13.77 -5.07 -0.52
CA GLY A 13 -12.43 -4.50 -0.54
C GLY A 13 -12.31 -3.24 0.32
N HIS A 14 -12.41 -3.39 1.63
CA HIS A 14 -12.20 -2.30 2.58
C HIS A 14 -10.70 -2.09 2.75
N ILE A 15 -10.26 -0.84 2.77
CA ILE A 15 -8.94 -0.50 3.30
C ILE A 15 -8.92 -1.07 4.72
N ARG A 16 -8.06 -2.03 4.96
CA ARG A 16 -7.88 -2.57 6.30
C ARG A 16 -6.87 -1.69 7.00
N PHE A 17 -7.25 -1.09 8.10
CA PHE A 17 -6.31 -0.40 8.98
C PHE A 17 -5.18 -1.34 9.43
N LEU A 18 -5.45 -2.63 9.43
CA LEU A 18 -4.67 -3.71 10.00
C LEU A 18 -4.02 -4.57 8.91
N GLU A 19 -2.79 -4.85 9.06
CA GLU A 19 -1.85 -5.93 8.71
C GLU A 19 -1.92 -6.61 7.33
N HIS A 20 -3.05 -6.67 6.64
CA HIS A 20 -3.18 -7.50 5.44
C HIS A 20 -4.03 -6.84 4.34
N GLU A 21 -3.51 -5.79 3.74
CA GLU A 21 -3.87 -5.48 2.37
C GLU A 21 -3.03 -6.31 1.38
N TYR A 22 -3.51 -6.46 0.16
CA TYR A 22 -2.70 -7.04 -0.91
C TYR A 22 -1.37 -6.30 -0.99
N GLY A 23 -0.28 -7.02 -0.77
CA GLY A 23 1.08 -6.46 -0.82
C GLY A 23 1.67 -5.99 0.50
N SER A 24 0.98 -6.11 1.64
CA SER A 24 1.60 -5.86 2.95
C SER A 24 2.51 -7.00 3.38
N PHE A 25 3.59 -6.67 4.09
CA PHE A 25 4.52 -7.66 4.63
C PHE A 25 3.79 -8.67 5.54
N ARG A 26 3.99 -9.94 5.28
CA ARG A 26 3.51 -11.01 6.14
C ARG A 26 4.41 -11.18 7.35
N LYS A 27 3.92 -11.89 8.35
CA LYS A 27 4.70 -12.17 9.57
C LYS A 27 6.05 -12.81 9.24
N GLU A 28 6.09 -13.77 8.33
CA GLU A 28 7.31 -14.46 7.93
C GLU A 28 8.34 -13.53 7.31
N ILE A 29 7.88 -12.51 6.58
CA ILE A 29 8.75 -11.46 6.02
C ILE A 29 9.28 -10.56 7.14
N LEU A 30 8.43 -10.17 8.09
CA LEU A 30 8.84 -9.38 9.26
C LEU A 30 9.85 -10.14 10.13
N ASP A 31 9.62 -11.43 10.36
CA ASP A 31 10.53 -12.29 11.11
C ASP A 31 11.88 -12.45 10.39
N PHE A 32 11.88 -12.57 9.05
CA PHE A 32 13.12 -12.58 8.25
C PHE A 32 13.88 -11.26 8.39
N PHE A 33 13.20 -10.13 8.27
CA PHE A 33 13.84 -8.82 8.47
C PHE A 33 14.42 -8.68 9.88
N ALA A 34 13.66 -9.07 10.90
CA ALA A 34 14.11 -9.00 12.29
C ALA A 34 15.42 -9.77 12.52
N GLN A 35 15.59 -10.93 11.86
CA GLN A 35 16.80 -11.75 11.95
C GLN A 35 17.98 -11.21 11.14
N ARG A 36 17.72 -10.46 10.07
CA ARG A 36 18.73 -9.96 9.14
C ARG A 36 19.12 -8.50 9.33
N LEU A 37 18.33 -7.75 10.09
CA LEU A 37 18.69 -6.39 10.42
C LEU A 37 20.04 -6.36 11.16
N PRO A 38 20.99 -5.50 10.74
CA PRO A 38 22.19 -5.28 11.51
C PRO A 38 21.84 -4.85 12.93
N SER A 39 22.49 -5.41 13.94
CA SER A 39 22.30 -5.01 15.35
C SER A 39 22.61 -3.53 15.59
N SER A 40 23.45 -2.95 14.72
CA SER A 40 23.79 -1.53 14.74
C SER A 40 22.79 -0.62 14.03
N ALA A 41 21.79 -1.18 13.31
CA ALA A 41 20.84 -0.39 12.56
C ALA A 41 19.99 0.49 13.50
N LYS A 42 19.96 1.80 13.22
CA LYS A 42 19.22 2.81 13.98
C LYS A 42 18.13 3.49 13.16
N THR A 43 18.18 3.36 11.83
CA THR A 43 17.30 4.10 10.91
C THR A 43 16.83 3.26 9.75
N ILE A 44 15.51 3.29 9.48
CA ILE A 44 14.87 2.60 8.36
C ILE A 44 14.13 3.60 7.47
N LEU A 45 14.20 3.39 6.15
CA LEU A 45 13.33 4.02 5.16
C LEU A 45 12.48 2.95 4.47
N ASP A 46 11.16 3.13 4.46
CA ASP A 46 10.27 2.43 3.55
C ASP A 46 9.67 3.43 2.54
N PRO A 47 10.20 3.45 1.31
CA PRO A 47 9.84 4.46 0.31
C PRO A 47 8.56 4.17 -0.48
N MET A 48 7.95 3.01 -0.29
CA MET A 48 6.69 2.59 -0.91
C MET A 48 5.86 1.78 0.10
N ALA A 49 5.53 2.46 1.20
CA ALA A 49 5.13 1.84 2.45
C ALA A 49 3.72 1.21 2.44
N GLY A 50 2.85 1.59 1.49
CA GLY A 50 1.46 1.17 1.51
C GLY A 50 0.82 1.51 2.86
N THR A 51 0.21 0.53 3.49
CA THR A 51 -0.35 0.67 4.84
C THR A 51 0.68 0.58 5.97
N ALA A 52 1.97 0.64 5.67
CA ALA A 52 3.10 0.65 6.59
C ALA A 52 2.99 -0.34 7.78
N PRO A 53 2.95 -1.65 7.52
CA PRO A 53 2.88 -2.67 8.58
C PRO A 53 4.13 -2.71 9.46
N LEU A 54 5.21 -2.04 9.04
CA LEU A 54 6.46 -1.94 9.78
C LEU A 54 6.46 -0.85 10.88
N ILE A 55 5.44 0.01 10.98
CA ILE A 55 5.39 1.03 12.03
C ILE A 55 5.50 0.42 13.43
N PRO A 56 4.69 -0.60 13.81
CA PRO A 56 4.84 -1.26 15.11
C PRO A 56 6.22 -1.88 15.31
N PHE A 57 6.75 -2.52 14.27
CA PHE A 57 8.09 -3.12 14.31
C PHE A 57 9.19 -2.10 14.60
N ALA A 58 9.11 -0.91 14.01
CA ALA A 58 10.08 0.16 14.26
C ALA A 58 10.07 0.58 15.74
N TYR A 59 8.91 0.70 16.35
CA TYR A 59 8.77 1.01 17.78
C TYR A 59 9.27 -0.16 18.66
N GLU A 60 8.87 -1.41 18.37
CA GLU A 60 9.29 -2.60 19.10
C GLU A 60 10.82 -2.76 19.11
N LYS A 61 11.47 -2.50 17.98
CA LYS A 61 12.94 -2.62 17.84
C LYS A 61 13.69 -1.34 18.24
N SER A 62 13.00 -0.31 18.68
CA SER A 62 13.59 0.99 19.01
C SER A 62 14.44 1.56 17.86
N ILE A 63 13.90 1.51 16.65
CA ILE A 63 14.54 1.98 15.42
C ILE A 63 13.75 3.18 14.88
N SER A 64 14.42 4.30 14.61
CA SER A 64 13.80 5.44 13.94
C SER A 64 13.46 5.07 12.50
N ALA A 65 12.28 5.47 12.01
CA ALA A 65 11.83 5.08 10.69
C ALA A 65 11.10 6.20 9.96
N HIS A 66 11.20 6.19 8.63
CA HIS A 66 10.42 7.06 7.78
C HIS A 66 9.67 6.23 6.74
N PHE A 67 8.36 6.42 6.69
CA PHE A 67 7.43 5.74 5.78
C PHE A 67 6.89 6.72 4.77
N LEU A 68 7.10 6.44 3.49
CA LEU A 68 6.64 7.28 2.38
C LEU A 68 5.70 6.48 1.48
N ASP A 69 4.58 7.05 1.11
CA ASP A 69 3.70 6.46 0.09
C ASP A 69 3.12 7.54 -0.82
N LEU A 70 2.88 7.16 -2.08
CA LEU A 70 2.32 8.05 -3.09
C LEU A 70 0.83 8.35 -2.83
N LEU A 71 0.09 7.41 -2.24
CA LEU A 71 -1.35 7.52 -2.08
C LEU A 71 -1.71 8.28 -0.79
N PRO A 72 -2.45 9.40 -0.87
CA PRO A 72 -2.83 10.18 0.31
C PRO A 72 -3.58 9.35 1.37
N LEU A 73 -4.44 8.43 0.94
CA LEU A 73 -5.16 7.54 1.87
C LEU A 73 -4.23 6.73 2.76
N HIS A 74 -3.11 6.22 2.23
CA HIS A 74 -2.12 5.48 3.01
C HIS A 74 -1.44 6.39 4.03
N TYR A 75 -1.10 7.62 3.65
CA TYR A 75 -0.51 8.59 4.58
C TYR A 75 -1.40 8.82 5.81
N TYR A 76 -2.72 9.09 5.61
CA TYR A 76 -3.62 9.34 6.74
C TYR A 76 -3.84 8.11 7.62
N VAL A 77 -3.94 6.93 7.03
CA VAL A 77 -4.02 5.67 7.79
C VAL A 77 -2.73 5.41 8.58
N ASN A 78 -1.57 5.68 7.99
CA ASN A 78 -0.27 5.49 8.63
C ASN A 78 -0.02 6.52 9.75
N ALA A 79 -0.42 7.78 9.56
CA ALA A 79 -0.31 8.80 10.59
C ALA A 79 -1.06 8.40 11.88
N ALA A 80 -2.21 7.74 11.75
CA ALA A 80 -2.94 7.22 12.91
C ALA A 80 -2.27 5.99 13.56
N LYS A 81 -1.29 5.35 12.92
CA LYS A 81 -0.53 4.24 13.52
C LYS A 81 0.67 4.72 14.33
N LEU A 82 1.00 6.00 14.30
CA LEU A 82 2.10 6.54 15.09
C LEU A 82 1.78 6.54 16.57
N TYR A 83 2.81 6.33 17.40
CA TYR A 83 2.64 6.26 18.85
C TYR A 83 1.99 7.51 19.47
N PRO A 84 2.28 8.76 19.05
CA PRO A 84 1.56 9.94 19.54
C PRO A 84 0.04 9.86 19.30
N ALA A 85 -0.40 9.36 18.13
CA ALA A 85 -1.83 9.16 17.84
C ALA A 85 -2.47 8.10 18.77
N TYR A 86 -1.72 7.04 19.12
CA TYR A 86 -2.16 6.09 20.15
C TYR A 86 -2.38 6.76 21.49
N ILE A 87 -1.45 7.59 21.97
CA ILE A 87 -1.56 8.29 23.24
C ILE A 87 -2.78 9.22 23.25
N ALA A 88 -3.00 9.97 22.16
CA ALA A 88 -4.17 10.84 22.03
C ALA A 88 -5.47 10.04 22.09
N PHE A 89 -5.52 8.90 21.38
CA PHE A 89 -6.66 7.99 21.40
C PHE A 89 -6.94 7.43 22.80
N ALA A 90 -5.91 6.89 23.48
CA ALA A 90 -6.05 6.29 24.79
C ALA A 90 -6.57 7.27 25.82
N ARG A 91 -5.98 8.47 25.92
CA ARG A 91 -6.42 9.55 26.80
C ARG A 91 -7.86 10.00 26.55
N ALA A 92 -8.31 9.97 25.30
CA ALA A 92 -9.66 10.32 24.94
C ALA A 92 -10.69 9.25 25.37
N GLU A 93 -10.36 7.97 25.17
CA GLU A 93 -11.22 6.84 25.55
C GLU A 93 -11.27 6.64 27.09
N GLU A 94 -10.22 6.99 27.83
CA GLU A 94 -10.23 7.02 29.30
C GLU A 94 -11.26 8.03 29.84
N LYS A 95 -11.38 9.20 29.20
CA LYS A 95 -12.34 10.23 29.63
C LYS A 95 -13.78 9.81 29.39
N ARG A 96 -14.03 9.11 28.28
CA ARG A 96 -15.38 8.66 27.91
C ARG A 96 -15.30 7.51 26.91
N ARG A 97 -15.95 6.41 27.24
CA ARG A 97 -16.09 5.27 26.33
C ARG A 97 -16.68 5.68 24.97
N ASP A 98 -16.13 5.13 23.90
CA ASP A 98 -16.50 5.42 22.50
C ASP A 98 -16.34 6.92 22.12
N TYR A 99 -15.50 7.67 22.85
CA TYR A 99 -15.30 9.10 22.59
C TYR A 99 -14.87 9.34 21.14
N VAL A 100 -13.82 8.66 20.69
CA VAL A 100 -13.27 8.83 19.33
C VAL A 100 -14.30 8.49 18.25
N ALA A 101 -15.09 7.42 18.45
CA ALA A 101 -16.16 7.08 17.54
C ALA A 101 -17.26 8.16 17.47
N ARG A 102 -17.58 8.78 18.61
CA ARG A 102 -18.58 9.87 18.70
C ARG A 102 -18.08 11.13 18.01
N GLU A 103 -16.81 11.49 18.21
CA GLU A 103 -16.20 12.65 17.56
C GLU A 103 -16.12 12.48 16.04
N ALA A 104 -15.69 11.32 15.55
CA ALA A 104 -15.70 11.01 14.13
C ALA A 104 -17.14 11.05 13.55
N ALA A 105 -18.12 10.49 14.26
CA ALA A 105 -19.53 10.57 13.87
C ALA A 105 -20.09 12.00 13.93
N HIS A 106 -19.63 12.83 14.88
CA HIS A 106 -19.96 14.25 14.92
C HIS A 106 -19.41 14.98 13.68
N CYS A 107 -18.20 14.68 13.27
CA CYS A 107 -17.66 15.17 12.00
C CYS A 107 -18.57 14.80 10.82
N LEU A 108 -19.06 13.56 10.78
CA LEU A 108 -19.93 13.03 9.74
C LEU A 108 -21.42 13.42 9.87
N ARG A 109 -21.78 14.28 10.79
CA ARG A 109 -23.21 14.60 11.11
C ARG A 109 -24.03 15.07 9.90
N SER A 110 -23.39 15.70 8.92
CA SER A 110 -24.04 16.13 7.67
C SER A 110 -24.49 14.99 6.77
N LEU A 111 -24.05 13.75 7.03
CA LEU A 111 -24.49 12.55 6.32
C LEU A 111 -25.70 11.87 6.99
N ARG A 112 -26.20 12.37 8.12
CA ARG A 112 -27.40 11.83 8.77
C ARG A 112 -28.62 11.97 7.88
N GLY A 113 -29.40 10.91 7.77
CA GLY A 113 -30.63 10.88 6.97
C GLY A 113 -30.44 10.80 5.47
N LYS A 114 -29.20 10.83 4.98
CA LYS A 114 -28.89 10.62 3.56
C LYS A 114 -28.81 9.13 3.28
N ARG A 115 -29.93 8.56 2.80
CA ARG A 115 -30.08 7.12 2.58
C ARG A 115 -30.34 6.81 1.13
N LEU A 116 -29.83 5.68 0.66
CA LEU A 116 -30.14 5.11 -0.66
C LEU A 116 -29.96 6.11 -1.82
N LEU A 117 -28.90 6.92 -1.76
CA LEU A 117 -28.56 7.84 -2.84
C LEU A 117 -27.98 7.05 -4.02
N ILE A 118 -28.45 7.33 -5.22
CA ILE A 118 -27.97 6.73 -6.46
C ILE A 118 -27.05 7.72 -7.14
N SER A 119 -25.91 7.24 -7.64
CA SER A 119 -25.00 8.05 -8.45
C SER A 119 -24.32 7.18 -9.48
N GLU A 120 -24.03 7.73 -10.64
CA GLU A 120 -23.17 7.13 -11.66
C GLU A 120 -21.67 7.32 -11.37
N ASP A 121 -21.33 8.23 -10.45
CA ASP A 121 -19.98 8.48 -9.98
C ASP A 121 -19.67 7.65 -8.73
N TRP A 122 -18.41 7.73 -8.26
CA TRP A 122 -17.92 7.08 -7.04
C TRP A 122 -18.66 7.53 -5.78
N LEU A 123 -19.00 8.81 -5.72
CA LEU A 123 -19.66 9.46 -4.59
C LEU A 123 -20.83 10.31 -5.08
N HIS A 124 -21.98 10.18 -4.44
CA HIS A 124 -23.07 11.13 -4.67
C HIS A 124 -22.63 12.54 -4.22
N PRO A 125 -22.99 13.62 -4.94
CA PRO A 125 -22.58 14.98 -4.61
C PRO A 125 -22.85 15.38 -3.15
N ASP A 126 -24.00 15.02 -2.63
CA ASP A 126 -24.36 15.28 -1.24
C ASP A 126 -23.49 14.54 -0.22
N VAL A 127 -23.08 13.32 -0.55
CA VAL A 127 -22.16 12.52 0.29
C VAL A 127 -20.79 13.16 0.26
N LEU A 128 -20.30 13.52 -0.92
CA LEU A 128 -19.02 14.22 -1.10
C LEU A 128 -18.99 15.53 -0.31
N ALA A 129 -20.00 16.37 -0.45
CA ALA A 129 -20.12 17.61 0.34
C ALA A 129 -20.14 17.37 1.85
N GLY A 130 -20.82 16.29 2.29
CA GLY A 130 -20.85 15.87 3.69
C GLY A 130 -19.46 15.42 4.19
N LEU A 131 -18.73 14.64 3.41
CA LEU A 131 -17.36 14.19 3.72
C LEU A 131 -16.38 15.36 3.76
N LEU A 132 -16.45 16.29 2.80
CA LEU A 132 -15.63 17.51 2.78
C LEU A 132 -15.88 18.39 4.01
N SER A 133 -17.14 18.50 4.43
CA SER A 133 -17.50 19.20 5.68
C SER A 133 -16.94 18.47 6.92
N ALA A 134 -16.99 17.14 6.94
CA ALA A 134 -16.38 16.34 8.00
C ALA A 134 -14.86 16.52 8.07
N TRP A 135 -14.21 16.53 6.92
CA TRP A 135 -12.77 16.71 6.80
C TRP A 135 -12.29 18.04 7.40
N ARG A 136 -12.98 19.14 7.05
CA ARG A 136 -12.70 20.47 7.62
C ARG A 136 -12.95 20.53 9.12
N ARG A 137 -14.00 19.86 9.63
CA ARG A 137 -14.24 19.78 11.08
C ARG A 137 -13.12 19.04 11.81
N ALA A 138 -12.55 18.02 11.18
CA ALA A 138 -11.43 17.29 11.76
C ALA A 138 -10.19 18.18 12.00
N ASP A 139 -10.04 19.29 11.28
CA ASP A 139 -8.92 20.22 11.46
C ASP A 139 -8.95 20.99 12.79
N SER A 140 -10.08 20.99 13.52
CA SER A 140 -10.20 21.62 14.84
C SER A 140 -9.58 20.81 15.98
N TYR A 141 -9.23 19.54 15.76
CA TYR A 141 -8.56 18.71 16.77
C TYR A 141 -7.05 18.98 16.80
N ASP A 142 -6.42 18.68 17.94
CA ASP A 142 -4.96 18.66 18.02
C ASP A 142 -4.35 17.70 16.97
N PRO A 143 -3.07 17.86 16.59
CA PRO A 143 -2.49 17.12 15.47
C PRO A 143 -2.60 15.60 15.59
N ASP A 144 -2.42 15.05 16.79
CA ASP A 144 -2.40 13.61 17.02
C ASP A 144 -3.82 13.02 16.95
N MET A 145 -4.79 13.64 17.62
CA MET A 145 -6.20 13.27 17.54
C MET A 145 -6.76 13.49 16.14
N ARG A 146 -6.35 14.57 15.46
CA ARG A 146 -6.70 14.84 14.06
C ARG A 146 -6.28 13.69 13.15
N SER A 147 -5.08 13.14 13.36
CA SER A 147 -4.59 12.00 12.59
C SER A 147 -5.52 10.79 12.76
N VAL A 148 -5.97 10.50 13.98
CA VAL A 148 -6.94 9.41 14.25
C VAL A 148 -8.29 9.68 13.60
N ILE A 149 -8.85 10.87 13.79
CA ILE A 149 -10.14 11.23 13.21
C ILE A 149 -10.09 11.18 11.67
N LYS A 150 -9.06 11.77 11.06
CA LYS A 150 -8.90 11.74 9.59
C LYS A 150 -8.74 10.33 9.04
N ALA A 151 -8.01 9.45 9.73
CA ALA A 151 -7.93 8.04 9.34
C ALA A 151 -9.32 7.37 9.37
N ILE A 152 -10.11 7.59 10.41
CA ILE A 152 -11.49 7.07 10.48
C ILE A 152 -12.32 7.63 9.32
N LEU A 153 -12.23 8.93 9.02
CA LEU A 153 -12.97 9.53 7.90
C LEU A 153 -12.59 8.89 6.57
N VAL A 154 -11.30 8.70 6.29
CA VAL A 154 -10.81 8.00 5.09
C VAL A 154 -11.40 6.58 4.98
N LEU A 155 -11.36 5.83 6.07
CA LEU A 155 -11.91 4.47 6.13
C LEU A 155 -13.44 4.46 5.96
N CYS A 156 -14.13 5.54 6.34
CA CYS A 156 -15.57 5.69 6.18
C CYS A 156 -16.01 5.98 4.73
N ILE A 157 -15.15 6.59 3.89
CA ILE A 157 -15.51 7.04 2.54
C ILE A 157 -16.22 5.94 1.75
N ARG A 158 -15.60 4.76 1.68
CA ARG A 158 -16.14 3.61 0.93
C ARG A 158 -17.50 3.14 1.48
N SER A 159 -17.73 3.29 2.76
CA SER A 159 -18.99 2.89 3.38
C SER A 159 -20.17 3.77 2.98
N PHE A 160 -19.90 4.97 2.47
CA PHE A 160 -20.90 5.92 1.97
C PHE A 160 -20.86 6.07 0.46
N SER A 161 -19.97 5.36 -0.24
CA SER A 161 -19.80 5.47 -1.69
C SER A 161 -20.89 4.76 -2.47
N CYS A 162 -21.05 5.15 -3.73
CA CYS A 162 -21.93 4.53 -4.73
C CYS A 162 -21.12 3.59 -5.63
N CYS A 163 -20.29 2.73 -5.06
CA CYS A 163 -19.46 1.81 -5.83
C CYS A 163 -19.88 0.35 -5.65
N THR A 164 -19.62 -0.44 -6.69
CA THR A 164 -19.87 -1.88 -6.70
C THR A 164 -18.60 -2.65 -6.99
N PRO A 165 -18.43 -3.89 -6.46
CA PRO A 165 -17.32 -4.74 -6.83
C PRO A 165 -17.34 -5.10 -8.31
N SER A 166 -16.18 -5.15 -8.95
CA SER A 166 -16.06 -5.63 -10.32
C SER A 166 -16.23 -7.15 -10.40
N MET A 167 -16.93 -7.63 -11.42
CA MET A 167 -17.07 -9.07 -11.70
C MET A 167 -15.76 -9.69 -12.18
N SER A 168 -14.91 -8.92 -12.88
CA SER A 168 -13.68 -9.41 -13.49
C SER A 168 -12.50 -9.50 -12.52
N ASN A 169 -12.52 -8.69 -11.46
CA ASN A 169 -11.50 -8.70 -10.41
C ASN A 169 -12.12 -8.22 -9.10
N HIS A 170 -12.16 -9.09 -8.10
CA HIS A 170 -12.79 -8.82 -6.81
C HIS A 170 -12.12 -7.70 -6.00
N THR A 171 -10.91 -7.29 -6.37
CA THR A 171 -10.22 -6.15 -5.72
C THR A 171 -10.59 -4.82 -6.38
N TRP A 172 -11.16 -4.85 -7.57
CA TRP A 172 -11.55 -3.65 -8.31
C TRP A 172 -12.98 -3.24 -7.98
N LEU A 173 -13.17 -1.94 -7.98
CA LEU A 173 -14.48 -1.30 -7.84
C LEU A 173 -14.89 -0.68 -9.18
N LYS A 174 -16.17 -0.45 -9.31
CA LYS A 174 -16.77 0.33 -10.39
C LYS A 174 -17.59 1.46 -9.79
N PRO A 175 -17.57 2.66 -10.38
CA PRO A 175 -18.51 3.71 -10.00
C PRO A 175 -19.93 3.29 -10.40
N GLY A 176 -20.90 3.96 -9.83
CA GLY A 176 -22.31 3.68 -10.06
C GLY A 176 -22.88 2.64 -9.09
N GLY A 177 -24.05 2.93 -8.58
CA GLY A 177 -24.74 2.09 -7.61
C GLY A 177 -25.51 2.90 -6.59
N VAL A 178 -25.86 2.23 -5.51
CA VAL A 178 -26.63 2.81 -4.41
C VAL A 178 -25.77 2.87 -3.16
N SER A 179 -25.70 4.04 -2.52
CA SER A 179 -25.06 4.17 -1.21
C SER A 179 -25.80 3.31 -0.17
N THR A 180 -25.04 2.71 0.74
CA THR A 180 -25.65 1.85 1.77
C THR A 180 -26.30 2.68 2.86
N ASP A 181 -27.47 2.21 3.37
CA ASP A 181 -28.14 2.80 4.53
C ASP A 181 -27.36 2.49 5.81
N ARG A 182 -26.36 3.31 6.12
CA ARG A 182 -25.55 3.17 7.33
C ARG A 182 -25.52 4.48 8.09
N THR A 183 -25.70 4.39 9.41
CA THR A 183 -25.59 5.57 10.25
C THR A 183 -24.11 5.98 10.41
N PRO A 184 -23.80 7.28 10.39
CA PRO A 184 -22.43 7.78 10.60
C PRO A 184 -21.77 7.23 11.86
N TYR A 185 -22.51 7.11 12.95
CA TYR A 185 -22.00 6.56 14.20
C TYR A 185 -21.61 5.08 14.09
N ALA A 186 -22.45 4.25 13.49
CA ALA A 186 -22.17 2.81 13.36
C ALA A 186 -20.91 2.57 12.47
N VAL A 187 -20.76 3.36 11.40
CA VAL A 187 -19.59 3.28 10.53
C VAL A 187 -18.32 3.77 11.26
N ALA A 188 -18.38 4.93 11.89
CA ALA A 188 -17.25 5.50 12.64
C ALA A 188 -16.84 4.58 13.80
N LYS A 189 -17.80 4.04 14.53
CA LYS A 189 -17.54 3.10 15.65
C LYS A 189 -16.79 1.87 15.18
N ARG A 190 -17.22 1.25 14.06
CA ARG A 190 -16.54 0.07 13.51
C ARG A 190 -15.05 0.33 13.24
N TYR A 191 -14.71 1.48 12.68
CA TYR A 191 -13.33 1.80 12.38
C TYR A 191 -12.54 2.26 13.63
N ALA A 192 -13.17 2.98 14.55
CA ALA A 192 -12.54 3.30 15.84
C ALA A 192 -12.22 2.02 16.64
N GLU A 193 -13.10 1.03 16.64
CA GLU A 193 -12.85 -0.29 17.26
C GLU A 193 -11.69 -1.04 16.58
N SER A 194 -11.58 -0.94 15.24
CA SER A 194 -10.45 -1.53 14.52
C SER A 194 -9.12 -0.87 14.90
N ILE A 195 -9.10 0.45 15.02
CA ILE A 195 -7.92 1.21 15.47
C ILE A 195 -7.58 0.85 16.92
N LYS A 196 -8.58 0.76 17.79
CA LYS A 196 -8.41 0.35 19.19
C LYS A 196 -7.80 -1.05 19.29
N ALA A 197 -8.27 -2.00 18.48
CA ALA A 197 -7.73 -3.36 18.44
C ALA A 197 -6.25 -3.36 17.96
N PHE A 198 -5.90 -2.52 16.98
CA PHE A 198 -4.50 -2.35 16.55
C PHE A 198 -3.64 -1.84 17.71
N TYR A 199 -4.05 -0.79 18.38
CA TYR A 199 -3.29 -0.23 19.50
C TYR A 199 -3.14 -1.22 20.66
N ALA A 200 -4.22 -1.94 20.99
CA ALA A 200 -4.17 -2.97 22.03
C ALA A 200 -3.19 -4.10 21.67
N LYS A 201 -3.08 -4.43 20.39
CA LYS A 201 -2.16 -5.49 19.95
C LYS A 201 -0.69 -5.05 19.99
N TYR A 202 -0.39 -3.83 19.62
CA TYR A 202 0.99 -3.41 19.36
C TYR A 202 1.58 -2.47 20.39
N TYR A 203 0.75 -1.70 21.12
CA TYR A 203 1.26 -0.63 22.00
C TYR A 203 0.93 -0.80 23.47
N SER A 204 0.00 -1.70 23.83
CA SER A 204 -0.39 -1.92 25.22
C SER A 204 0.71 -2.56 26.09
N SER A 205 1.72 -3.16 25.46
CA SER A 205 2.87 -3.78 26.15
C SER A 205 4.06 -2.83 26.36
N PHE A 206 3.97 -1.58 25.94
CA PHE A 206 5.05 -0.62 26.19
C PHE A 206 4.92 -0.03 27.60
N ASP A 207 5.85 -0.37 28.45
CA ASP A 207 5.95 0.18 29.83
C ASP A 207 6.36 1.66 29.79
N GLU A 208 7.17 2.04 28.81
CA GLU A 208 7.61 3.44 28.57
C GLU A 208 7.36 3.85 27.11
N ALA A 209 7.20 5.17 26.90
CA ALA A 209 7.07 5.73 25.56
C ALA A 209 8.33 5.46 24.73
N PRO A 210 8.20 4.88 23.51
CA PRO A 210 9.36 4.63 22.65
C PRO A 210 10.12 5.93 22.32
N ARG A 211 11.42 5.95 22.54
CA ARG A 211 12.30 7.12 22.30
C ARG A 211 12.89 7.10 20.90
N VAL A 212 12.06 6.89 19.88
CA VAL A 212 12.47 6.84 18.48
C VAL A 212 11.61 7.75 17.63
N ASP A 213 12.20 8.28 16.57
CA ASP A 213 11.53 9.15 15.61
C ASP A 213 10.95 8.31 14.46
N VAL A 214 9.65 8.02 14.54
CA VAL A 214 8.90 7.32 13.51
C VAL A 214 7.96 8.31 12.85
N THR A 215 8.12 8.49 11.54
CA THR A 215 7.38 9.49 10.76
C THR A 215 6.81 8.89 9.49
N CYS A 216 5.77 9.51 8.94
CA CYS A 216 5.23 9.19 7.62
C CYS A 216 5.03 10.46 6.79
N SER A 217 5.06 10.30 5.46
CA SER A 217 4.78 11.37 4.51
C SER A 217 4.05 10.86 3.28
N CYS A 218 3.36 11.75 2.57
CA CYS A 218 2.75 11.49 1.28
C CYS A 218 3.63 12.06 0.18
N GLY A 219 3.93 11.25 -0.85
CA GLY A 219 4.69 11.69 -2.01
C GLY A 219 5.34 10.55 -2.78
N ASP A 220 5.94 10.90 -3.91
CA ASP A 220 6.68 9.95 -4.74
C ASP A 220 8.13 9.83 -4.25
N CYS A 221 8.58 8.60 -4.06
CA CYS A 221 9.98 8.36 -3.70
C CYS A 221 10.97 8.76 -4.82
N LEU A 222 10.50 8.99 -6.05
CA LEU A 222 11.30 9.60 -7.12
C LEU A 222 11.74 11.03 -6.75
N ASP A 223 10.85 11.79 -6.09
CA ASP A 223 11.10 13.17 -5.67
C ASP A 223 11.52 13.31 -4.22
N PHE A 224 11.64 12.19 -3.51
CA PHE A 224 12.02 12.19 -2.10
C PHE A 224 13.37 12.91 -1.89
N ARG A 225 13.39 13.84 -0.97
CA ARG A 225 14.59 14.63 -0.59
C ARG A 225 14.69 14.70 0.93
N THR A 226 15.86 14.39 1.45
CA THR A 226 16.14 14.46 2.89
C THR A 226 17.63 14.66 3.14
N ARG A 227 17.97 15.23 4.30
CA ARG A 227 19.35 15.28 4.82
C ARG A 227 19.70 14.02 5.61
N ARG A 228 18.70 13.18 5.95
CA ARG A 228 18.92 11.94 6.71
C ARG A 228 19.58 10.89 5.85
N ARG A 229 20.36 10.02 6.50
CA ARG A 229 20.89 8.79 5.92
C ARG A 229 20.32 7.61 6.69
N PHE A 230 19.99 6.54 5.97
CA PHE A 230 19.37 5.36 6.52
C PHE A 230 20.35 4.19 6.54
N ASP A 231 20.30 3.42 7.62
CA ASP A 231 21.06 2.17 7.74
C ASP A 231 20.43 1.07 6.89
N VAL A 232 19.10 1.13 6.77
CA VAL A 232 18.31 0.14 6.04
C VAL A 232 17.27 0.83 5.17
N ILE A 233 17.16 0.40 3.93
CA ILE A 233 16.00 0.63 3.06
C ILE A 233 15.25 -0.69 2.94
N LEU A 234 13.96 -0.68 3.25
CA LEU A 234 13.14 -1.88 3.26
C LEU A 234 11.81 -1.54 2.61
N THR A 235 11.44 -2.27 1.53
CA THR A 235 10.26 -1.92 0.75
C THR A 235 9.65 -3.09 0.01
N SER A 236 8.36 -2.96 -0.31
CA SER A 236 7.63 -3.84 -1.23
C SER A 236 6.98 -2.97 -2.31
N PRO A 237 7.62 -2.79 -3.47
CA PRO A 237 7.06 -1.98 -4.54
C PRO A 237 5.74 -2.57 -5.04
N PRO A 238 4.81 -1.77 -5.61
CA PRO A 238 3.62 -2.31 -6.24
C PRO A 238 4.01 -3.27 -7.36
N TYR A 239 3.43 -4.48 -7.37
CA TYR A 239 3.79 -5.51 -8.35
C TYR A 239 3.13 -5.25 -9.71
N PRO A 240 3.77 -5.61 -10.83
CA PRO A 240 3.21 -5.48 -12.17
C PRO A 240 2.19 -6.59 -12.48
N ASN A 241 1.21 -6.75 -11.62
CA ASN A 241 0.17 -7.78 -11.65
C ASN A 241 -1.24 -7.20 -11.67
N ARG A 242 -1.45 -6.07 -12.35
CA ARG A 242 -2.73 -5.34 -12.43
C ARG A 242 -3.18 -4.73 -11.09
N PHE A 243 -2.23 -4.26 -10.29
CA PHE A 243 -2.54 -3.37 -9.19
C PHE A 243 -2.93 -2.00 -9.77
N GLU A 244 -4.22 -1.68 -9.75
CA GLU A 244 -4.74 -0.42 -10.27
C GLU A 244 -5.34 0.41 -9.13
N PRO A 245 -4.58 1.34 -8.56
CA PRO A 245 -5.07 2.17 -7.45
C PRO A 245 -6.39 2.88 -7.76
N GLU A 246 -6.57 3.38 -8.98
CA GLU A 246 -7.80 4.05 -9.43
C GLU A 246 -9.04 3.15 -9.32
N ARG A 247 -8.89 1.86 -9.61
CA ARG A 247 -9.98 0.90 -9.50
C ARG A 247 -10.12 0.32 -8.09
N MET A 248 -9.03 0.30 -7.33
CA MET A 248 -9.07 -0.22 -5.96
C MET A 248 -9.58 0.81 -4.96
N TYR A 249 -9.26 2.08 -5.18
CA TYR A 249 -9.48 3.20 -4.26
C TYR A 249 -10.26 4.36 -4.89
N GLY A 250 -11.05 4.10 -5.93
CA GLY A 250 -11.76 5.14 -6.68
C GLY A 250 -12.54 6.15 -5.81
N PRO A 251 -13.35 5.69 -4.83
CA PRO A 251 -14.08 6.62 -3.95
C PRO A 251 -13.15 7.51 -3.12
N GLU A 252 -12.08 6.93 -2.58
CA GLU A 252 -11.09 7.64 -1.76
C GLU A 252 -10.29 8.64 -2.62
N LEU A 253 -9.86 8.24 -3.79
CA LEU A 253 -9.11 9.11 -4.71
C LEU A 253 -9.98 10.27 -5.21
N ARG A 254 -11.27 10.01 -5.53
CA ARG A 254 -12.23 11.06 -5.89
C ARG A 254 -12.41 12.07 -4.76
N PHE A 255 -12.44 11.62 -3.51
CA PHE A 255 -12.49 12.51 -2.35
C PHE A 255 -11.21 13.34 -2.22
N PHE A 256 -10.02 12.71 -2.35
CA PHE A 256 -8.75 13.42 -2.23
C PHE A 256 -8.51 14.45 -3.32
N GLU A 257 -9.04 14.24 -4.51
CA GLU A 257 -9.07 15.23 -5.59
C GLU A 257 -9.76 16.53 -5.12
N GLU A 258 -10.91 16.42 -4.45
CA GLU A 258 -11.68 17.58 -3.95
C GLU A 258 -11.05 18.26 -2.72
N VAL A 259 -10.22 17.58 -1.98
CA VAL A 259 -9.46 18.23 -0.88
C VAL A 259 -8.11 18.79 -1.34
N GLY A 260 -7.89 18.89 -2.64
CA GLY A 260 -6.66 19.46 -3.21
C GLY A 260 -5.43 18.56 -3.14
N GLN A 261 -5.64 17.26 -3.03
CA GLN A 261 -4.58 16.23 -3.03
C GLN A 261 -4.84 15.22 -4.17
N PRO A 262 -4.92 15.65 -5.44
CA PRO A 262 -5.16 14.75 -6.55
C PRO A 262 -3.98 13.78 -6.73
N LEU A 263 -4.31 12.55 -7.10
CA LEU A 263 -3.29 11.59 -7.49
C LEU A 263 -2.81 11.89 -8.91
N ASP A 264 -1.52 12.14 -9.06
CA ASP A 264 -0.91 12.19 -10.38
C ASP A 264 -0.74 10.76 -10.91
N ASN A 265 -1.64 10.36 -11.79
CA ASN A 265 -1.65 9.03 -12.39
C ASN A 265 -0.40 8.72 -13.23
N SER A 266 0.30 9.74 -13.71
CA SER A 266 1.57 9.57 -14.44
C SER A 266 2.66 8.98 -13.53
N ARG A 267 2.54 9.15 -12.23
CA ARG A 267 3.48 8.64 -11.22
C ARG A 267 3.22 7.21 -10.76
N LEU A 268 2.06 6.65 -11.10
CA LEU A 268 1.76 5.26 -10.77
C LEU A 268 2.67 4.30 -11.53
N LEU A 269 3.36 3.41 -10.81
CA LEU A 269 4.18 2.36 -11.42
C LEU A 269 3.31 1.34 -12.15
N ALA A 270 2.37 0.73 -11.44
CA ALA A 270 1.47 -0.28 -11.96
C ALA A 270 0.14 0.36 -12.36
N THR A 271 0.02 0.79 -13.61
CA THR A 271 -1.22 1.35 -14.18
C THR A 271 -1.48 0.81 -15.56
N THR A 272 -2.75 0.58 -15.90
CA THR A 272 -3.16 0.17 -17.25
C THR A 272 -3.25 1.33 -18.24
N ARG A 273 -3.09 2.57 -17.81
CA ARG A 273 -3.12 3.76 -18.67
C ARG A 273 -1.81 3.96 -19.43
N VAL A 274 -1.39 2.96 -20.21
CA VAL A 274 -0.12 3.02 -20.96
C VAL A 274 -0.28 3.34 -22.45
N ARG A 275 -1.50 3.43 -22.98
CA ARG A 275 -1.71 3.69 -24.41
C ARG A 275 -1.17 5.05 -24.86
N LEU A 276 -1.22 6.05 -24.00
CA LEU A 276 -0.72 7.42 -24.26
C LEU A 276 0.73 7.63 -23.77
N TYR A 277 1.45 6.54 -23.47
CA TYR A 277 2.81 6.62 -23.00
C TYR A 277 3.77 6.81 -24.17
N ASP A 278 4.46 7.94 -24.21
CA ASP A 278 5.35 8.40 -25.27
C ASP A 278 6.85 8.25 -24.96
N GLY A 279 7.21 8.01 -23.69
CA GLY A 279 8.60 7.82 -23.23
C GLY A 279 9.21 6.42 -23.50
N LEU A 280 8.63 5.62 -24.40
CA LEU A 280 9.01 4.21 -24.57
C LEU A 280 10.47 4.03 -25.00
N ALA A 281 10.95 4.82 -25.96
CA ALA A 281 12.31 4.68 -26.51
C ALA A 281 13.38 5.02 -25.45
N ASP A 282 13.20 6.13 -24.75
CA ASP A 282 14.12 6.59 -23.72
C ASP A 282 14.16 5.62 -22.53
N ASP A 283 13.00 5.10 -22.14
CA ASP A 283 12.90 4.13 -21.05
C ASP A 283 13.48 2.78 -21.43
N LEU A 284 13.34 2.32 -22.68
CA LEU A 284 14.01 1.11 -23.15
C LEU A 284 15.53 1.28 -23.18
N ALA A 285 16.02 2.41 -23.71
CA ALA A 285 17.45 2.71 -23.70
C ALA A 285 18.00 2.72 -22.27
N PHE A 286 17.31 3.38 -21.35
CA PHE A 286 17.63 3.36 -19.92
C PHE A 286 17.67 1.94 -19.35
N LEU A 287 16.68 1.09 -19.66
CA LEU A 287 16.64 -0.29 -19.17
C LEU A 287 17.77 -1.15 -19.74
N CYS A 288 18.11 -0.99 -21.03
CA CYS A 288 19.25 -1.69 -21.64
C CYS A 288 20.57 -1.37 -20.92
N GLU A 289 20.74 -0.12 -20.49
CA GLU A 289 21.92 0.31 -19.74
C GLU A 289 21.91 -0.25 -18.30
N VAL A 290 20.80 -0.09 -17.60
CA VAL A 290 20.78 -0.28 -16.14
C VAL A 290 20.37 -1.68 -15.69
N ALA A 291 19.61 -2.41 -16.50
CA ALA A 291 19.06 -3.73 -16.18
C ALA A 291 18.75 -4.55 -17.45
N PRO A 292 19.79 -4.98 -18.22
CA PRO A 292 19.58 -5.66 -19.51
C PRO A 292 18.80 -6.97 -19.42
N THR A 293 18.83 -7.69 -18.30
CA THR A 293 17.96 -8.86 -18.09
C THR A 293 16.49 -8.49 -18.10
N THR A 294 16.12 -7.33 -17.56
CA THR A 294 14.75 -6.79 -17.63
C THR A 294 14.39 -6.37 -19.06
N ALA A 295 15.31 -5.73 -19.79
CA ALA A 295 15.09 -5.35 -21.18
C ALA A 295 14.86 -6.59 -22.05
N HIS A 296 15.66 -7.63 -21.86
CA HIS A 296 15.48 -8.91 -22.57
C HIS A 296 14.09 -9.55 -22.30
N PHE A 297 13.62 -9.56 -21.08
CA PHE A 297 12.26 -10.02 -20.79
C PHE A 297 11.19 -9.21 -21.54
N ILE A 298 11.35 -7.89 -21.64
CA ILE A 298 10.40 -7.03 -22.37
C ILE A 298 10.42 -7.36 -23.88
N ASP A 299 11.61 -7.65 -24.45
CA ASP A 299 11.74 -8.06 -25.83
C ASP A 299 11.06 -9.41 -26.08
N GLN A 300 11.23 -10.41 -25.21
CA GLN A 300 10.50 -11.67 -25.28
C GLN A 300 8.97 -11.47 -25.26
N VAL A 301 8.47 -10.60 -24.38
CA VAL A 301 7.05 -10.26 -24.32
C VAL A 301 6.61 -9.61 -25.63
N ARG A 302 7.43 -8.73 -26.23
CA ARG A 302 7.13 -8.08 -27.53
C ARG A 302 7.02 -9.09 -28.67
N GLU A 303 7.97 -10.00 -28.78
CA GLU A 303 8.05 -11.01 -29.86
C GLU A 303 6.86 -11.97 -29.83
N THR A 304 6.32 -12.27 -28.65
CA THR A 304 5.22 -13.23 -28.46
C THR A 304 3.85 -12.59 -28.34
N SER A 305 3.76 -11.27 -28.33
CA SER A 305 2.51 -10.53 -28.24
C SER A 305 1.76 -10.54 -29.58
N THR A 306 0.44 -10.67 -29.52
CA THR A 306 -0.42 -10.42 -30.70
C THR A 306 -0.38 -8.93 -31.08
N PRO A 307 -0.74 -8.53 -32.32
CA PRO A 307 -0.65 -7.12 -32.74
C PRO A 307 -1.31 -6.12 -31.79
N GLY A 308 -2.48 -6.45 -31.23
CA GLY A 308 -3.18 -5.57 -30.26
C GLY A 308 -2.55 -5.54 -28.89
N GLU A 309 -1.74 -6.53 -28.54
CA GLU A 309 -1.04 -6.66 -27.26
C GLU A 309 0.38 -6.12 -27.32
N ALA A 310 1.02 -6.17 -28.49
CA ALA A 310 2.34 -5.63 -28.73
C ALA A 310 2.41 -4.12 -28.44
N ASP A 311 1.30 -3.41 -28.61
CA ASP A 311 1.18 -1.99 -28.26
C ASP A 311 0.92 -1.75 -26.76
N TYR A 312 0.54 -2.77 -25.98
CA TYR A 312 0.18 -2.60 -24.57
C TYR A 312 1.22 -3.17 -23.61
N TYR A 313 1.53 -4.46 -23.66
CA TYR A 313 2.32 -5.10 -22.60
C TYR A 313 3.81 -4.71 -22.59
N PRO A 314 4.49 -4.60 -23.74
CA PRO A 314 5.87 -4.08 -23.73
C PRO A 314 5.96 -2.67 -23.17
N LYS A 315 5.01 -1.78 -23.52
CA LYS A 315 4.92 -0.42 -22.95
C LYS A 315 4.67 -0.46 -21.44
N TYR A 316 3.77 -1.34 -20.99
CA TYR A 316 3.45 -1.51 -19.58
C TYR A 316 4.67 -1.91 -18.76
N PHE A 317 5.40 -2.94 -19.17
CA PHE A 317 6.57 -3.41 -18.45
C PHE A 317 7.74 -2.42 -18.55
N THR A 318 7.95 -1.81 -19.70
CA THR A 318 8.99 -0.78 -19.87
C THR A 318 8.77 0.37 -18.89
N ARG A 319 7.58 0.96 -18.90
CA ARG A 319 7.23 2.05 -17.99
C ARG A 319 7.36 1.65 -16.52
N TYR A 320 6.87 0.46 -16.18
CA TYR A 320 6.93 -0.04 -14.81
C TYR A 320 8.38 -0.17 -14.32
N TYR A 321 9.22 -0.89 -15.05
CA TYR A 321 10.60 -1.15 -14.60
C TYR A 321 11.49 0.09 -14.67
N ALA A 322 11.37 0.91 -15.70
CA ALA A 322 12.10 2.16 -15.79
C ALA A 322 11.73 3.10 -14.62
N GLY A 323 10.43 3.23 -14.34
CA GLY A 323 9.95 4.00 -13.19
C GLY A 323 10.44 3.44 -11.85
N LEU A 324 10.44 2.12 -11.66
CA LEU A 324 10.92 1.47 -10.45
C LEU A 324 12.42 1.70 -10.23
N TYR A 325 13.22 1.50 -11.26
CA TYR A 325 14.68 1.65 -11.13
C TYR A 325 15.11 3.10 -10.95
N ARG A 326 14.44 4.08 -11.56
CA ARG A 326 14.68 5.50 -11.26
C ARG A 326 14.39 5.82 -9.79
N ARG A 327 13.35 5.23 -9.21
CA ARG A 327 13.04 5.38 -7.79
C ARG A 327 14.12 4.74 -6.91
N PHE A 328 14.57 3.54 -7.26
CA PHE A 328 15.69 2.92 -6.55
C PHE A 328 16.97 3.76 -6.64
N LEU A 329 17.30 4.30 -7.81
CA LEU A 329 18.46 5.20 -7.96
C LEU A 329 18.35 6.43 -7.05
N ASN A 330 17.15 7.00 -6.90
CA ASN A 330 16.96 8.14 -6.00
C ASN A 330 17.15 7.73 -4.53
N ILE A 331 16.44 6.69 -4.06
CA ILE A 331 16.46 6.32 -2.64
C ILE A 331 17.83 5.76 -2.20
N MET A 332 18.56 5.07 -3.07
CA MET A 332 19.91 4.56 -2.79
C MET A 332 20.90 5.67 -2.40
N ARG A 333 20.64 6.92 -2.81
CA ARG A 333 21.47 8.09 -2.46
C ARG A 333 21.41 8.39 -0.95
N TYR A 334 20.35 7.92 -0.26
CA TYR A 334 20.13 8.13 1.16
C TYR A 334 20.55 6.93 2.01
N LEU A 335 21.01 5.84 1.39
CA LEU A 335 21.59 4.71 2.10
C LEU A 335 22.97 5.08 2.64
N ARG A 336 23.27 4.67 3.86
CA ARG A 336 24.63 4.74 4.43
C ARG A 336 25.60 3.82 3.66
N ARG A 337 26.90 4.06 3.80
CA ARG A 337 27.92 3.28 3.10
C ARG A 337 27.81 1.78 3.39
N ASP A 338 27.60 1.42 4.66
CA ASP A 338 27.48 0.03 5.12
C ASP A 338 26.01 -0.40 5.26
N GLY A 339 25.10 0.35 4.63
CA GLY A 339 23.66 0.12 4.71
C GLY A 339 23.22 -1.05 3.84
N ARG A 340 22.01 -1.55 4.15
CA ARG A 340 21.38 -2.67 3.43
C ARG A 340 20.06 -2.26 2.81
N ILE A 341 19.75 -2.89 1.68
CA ILE A 341 18.47 -2.76 1.00
C ILE A 341 17.78 -4.12 1.01
N PHE A 342 16.51 -4.13 1.42
CA PHE A 342 15.64 -5.30 1.33
C PHE A 342 14.46 -4.95 0.44
N VAL A 343 14.22 -5.76 -0.58
CA VAL A 343 13.10 -5.59 -1.50
C VAL A 343 12.27 -6.87 -1.53
N ALA A 344 11.04 -6.79 -1.05
CA ALA A 344 10.09 -7.89 -1.15
C ALA A 344 9.34 -7.81 -2.48
N VAL A 345 9.40 -8.88 -3.26
CA VAL A 345 8.78 -8.99 -4.58
C VAL A 345 8.13 -10.33 -4.80
N GLN A 346 7.24 -10.39 -5.78
CA GLN A 346 6.60 -11.63 -6.21
C GLN A 346 6.74 -11.78 -7.72
N ASP A 347 7.24 -12.94 -8.14
CA ASP A 347 7.25 -13.30 -9.56
C ASP A 347 5.84 -13.51 -10.08
N ASN A 348 5.64 -13.25 -11.36
CA ASN A 348 4.36 -13.51 -12.01
C ASN A 348 4.58 -14.06 -13.43
N VAL A 349 3.52 -14.62 -14.01
CA VAL A 349 3.57 -15.15 -15.38
C VAL A 349 2.71 -14.28 -16.29
N HIS A 350 3.31 -13.86 -17.39
CA HIS A 350 2.61 -13.14 -18.44
C HIS A 350 2.79 -13.86 -19.77
N ARG A 351 1.69 -14.29 -20.39
CA ARG A 351 1.68 -14.97 -21.70
C ARG A 351 2.68 -16.16 -21.82
N GLY A 352 2.82 -16.93 -20.75
CA GLY A 352 3.77 -18.04 -20.70
C GLY A 352 5.19 -17.64 -20.32
N HIS A 353 5.53 -16.35 -20.35
CA HIS A 353 6.81 -15.84 -19.87
C HIS A 353 6.78 -15.61 -18.37
N LEU A 354 7.79 -16.10 -17.69
CA LEU A 354 7.99 -15.84 -16.28
C LEU A 354 8.63 -14.46 -16.10
N ASN A 355 7.91 -13.57 -15.48
CA ASN A 355 8.42 -12.27 -15.04
C ASN A 355 9.14 -12.44 -13.69
N GLU A 356 10.44 -12.68 -13.75
CA GLU A 356 11.31 -12.98 -12.59
C GLU A 356 11.77 -11.69 -11.91
N MET A 357 10.86 -10.99 -11.23
CA MET A 357 11.17 -9.71 -10.57
C MET A 357 12.37 -9.78 -9.64
N GLY A 358 12.49 -10.89 -8.89
CA GLY A 358 13.63 -11.09 -8.00
C GLY A 358 14.96 -11.13 -8.74
N LEU A 359 15.01 -11.81 -9.88
CA LEU A 359 16.21 -11.87 -10.73
C LEU A 359 16.56 -10.49 -11.28
N TYR A 360 15.59 -9.76 -11.81
CA TYR A 360 15.80 -8.46 -12.44
C TYR A 360 16.27 -7.40 -11.45
N ILE A 361 15.72 -7.39 -10.26
CA ILE A 361 16.12 -6.46 -9.18
C ILE A 361 17.52 -6.81 -8.66
N ARG A 362 17.87 -8.11 -8.57
CA ARG A 362 19.24 -8.52 -8.23
C ARG A 362 20.26 -8.06 -9.28
N ASP A 363 19.99 -8.27 -10.58
CA ASP A 363 20.83 -7.80 -11.66
C ASP A 363 21.05 -6.29 -11.57
N PHE A 364 19.98 -5.53 -11.37
CA PHE A 364 20.02 -4.08 -11.18
C PHE A 364 20.95 -3.66 -10.04
N PHE A 365 20.85 -4.27 -8.85
CA PHE A 365 21.70 -3.93 -7.70
C PHE A 365 23.14 -4.40 -7.88
N THR A 366 23.36 -5.60 -8.43
CA THR A 366 24.71 -6.16 -8.68
C THR A 366 25.49 -5.27 -9.63
N ARG A 367 24.86 -4.77 -10.70
CA ARG A 367 25.49 -3.83 -11.65
C ARG A 367 25.87 -2.49 -11.02
N ARG A 368 25.36 -2.17 -9.84
CA ARG A 368 25.68 -0.97 -9.06
C ARG A 368 26.65 -1.24 -7.90
N GLY A 369 27.32 -2.38 -7.95
CA GLY A 369 28.32 -2.75 -6.96
C GLY A 369 27.77 -3.25 -5.64
N PHE A 370 26.47 -3.62 -5.58
CA PHE A 370 25.92 -4.29 -4.41
C PHE A 370 26.16 -5.80 -4.48
N ILE A 371 26.45 -6.38 -3.34
CA ILE A 371 26.50 -7.84 -3.16
C ILE A 371 25.10 -8.28 -2.75
N CYS A 372 24.47 -9.11 -3.59
CA CYS A 372 23.15 -9.65 -3.31
C CYS A 372 23.28 -11.05 -2.72
N SER A 373 22.75 -11.26 -1.53
CA SER A 373 22.68 -12.57 -0.91
C SER A 373 21.69 -13.49 -1.65
N LYS A 374 21.72 -14.80 -1.35
CA LYS A 374 20.69 -15.71 -1.87
C LYS A 374 19.33 -15.23 -1.38
N PRO A 375 18.33 -15.05 -2.27
CA PRO A 375 17.03 -14.60 -1.87
C PRO A 375 16.38 -15.53 -0.83
N PHE A 376 15.69 -14.93 0.14
CA PHE A 376 14.71 -15.66 0.92
C PHE A 376 13.50 -15.91 0.02
N GLU A 377 13.04 -17.14 -0.04
CA GLU A 377 11.93 -17.55 -0.90
C GLU A 377 10.86 -18.25 -0.07
N GLN A 378 9.61 -17.86 -0.27
CA GLN A 378 8.47 -18.58 0.28
C GLN A 378 7.34 -18.71 -0.74
N LEU A 379 6.60 -19.78 -0.66
CA LEU A 379 5.41 -19.96 -1.49
C LEU A 379 4.24 -19.18 -0.86
N THR A 380 3.64 -18.28 -1.64
CA THR A 380 2.41 -17.62 -1.22
C THR A 380 1.26 -18.60 -1.27
N ARG A 381 0.61 -18.86 -0.13
CA ARG A 381 -0.64 -19.62 -0.09
C ARG A 381 -1.76 -18.75 -0.67
N HIS A 382 -2.05 -18.89 -1.96
CA HIS A 382 -3.23 -18.25 -2.54
C HIS A 382 -4.51 -18.95 -2.06
N TYR A 383 -5.45 -18.16 -1.54
CA TYR A 383 -6.82 -18.60 -1.34
C TYR A 383 -7.44 -18.94 -2.72
N GLY A 384 -7.61 -20.21 -3.02
CA GLY A 384 -8.17 -20.68 -4.29
C GLY A 384 -7.37 -21.77 -4.99
N LEU A 385 -6.11 -22.01 -4.62
CA LEU A 385 -5.29 -23.08 -5.20
C LEU A 385 -5.67 -24.51 -4.74
N ARG A 386 -6.77 -24.69 -4.02
CA ARG A 386 -7.21 -26.03 -3.57
C ARG A 386 -7.48 -26.99 -4.74
N ASN A 387 -7.68 -26.51 -5.97
CA ASN A 387 -8.05 -27.28 -7.14
C ASN A 387 -7.12 -27.16 -8.36
N ILE A 388 -6.01 -26.42 -8.26
CA ILE A 388 -5.04 -26.37 -9.34
C ILE A 388 -3.95 -27.39 -9.04
N SER A 389 -3.70 -28.28 -9.99
CA SER A 389 -2.58 -29.22 -9.95
C SER A 389 -1.28 -28.44 -9.69
N VAL A 390 -0.83 -28.45 -8.44
CA VAL A 390 0.36 -27.70 -7.94
C VAL A 390 1.66 -28.20 -8.61
N ARG A 391 1.59 -29.16 -9.50
CA ARG A 391 2.74 -29.84 -10.09
C ARG A 391 3.40 -29.12 -11.26
N HIS A 392 2.75 -28.08 -11.84
CA HIS A 392 3.37 -27.38 -12.97
C HIS A 392 4.41 -26.37 -12.47
N PRO A 393 5.69 -26.43 -12.90
CA PRO A 393 6.77 -25.57 -12.41
C PRO A 393 6.49 -24.06 -12.52
N LEU A 394 5.80 -23.64 -13.58
CA LEU A 394 5.39 -22.23 -13.77
C LEU A 394 4.38 -21.76 -12.73
N VAL A 395 3.47 -22.65 -12.28
CA VAL A 395 2.48 -22.32 -11.24
C VAL A 395 3.16 -22.12 -9.88
N LEU A 396 4.14 -22.95 -9.55
CA LEU A 396 4.94 -22.81 -8.33
C LEU A 396 5.75 -21.51 -8.36
N ARG A 397 6.40 -21.18 -9.48
CA ARG A 397 7.19 -19.95 -9.62
C ARG A 397 6.34 -18.69 -9.56
N LYS A 398 5.16 -18.67 -10.18
CA LYS A 398 4.19 -17.56 -10.15
C LYS A 398 3.79 -17.11 -8.75
N HIS A 399 3.85 -18.00 -7.77
CA HIS A 399 3.43 -17.72 -6.38
C HIS A 399 4.61 -17.63 -5.41
N ARG A 400 5.80 -17.48 -5.94
CA ARG A 400 7.01 -17.32 -5.13
C ARG A 400 7.19 -15.87 -4.74
N GLU A 401 7.07 -15.58 -3.47
CA GLU A 401 7.47 -14.32 -2.88
C GLU A 401 8.95 -14.40 -2.49
N GLN A 402 9.71 -13.38 -2.82
CA GLN A 402 11.16 -13.33 -2.61
C GLN A 402 11.53 -12.05 -1.89
N ILE A 403 12.53 -12.13 -1.03
CA ILE A 403 13.17 -10.96 -0.45
C ILE A 403 14.61 -10.91 -0.99
N ILE A 404 14.91 -9.83 -1.70
CA ILE A 404 16.23 -9.53 -2.18
C ILE A 404 16.93 -8.69 -1.13
N GLU A 405 18.05 -9.20 -0.59
CA GLU A 405 18.95 -8.46 0.28
C GLU A 405 20.16 -8.02 -0.51
N ALA A 406 20.45 -6.73 -0.53
CA ALA A 406 21.61 -6.14 -1.18
C ALA A 406 22.40 -5.28 -0.18
N SER A 407 23.72 -5.46 -0.13
CA SER A 407 24.66 -4.70 0.71
C SER A 407 25.81 -4.17 -0.14
N ARG A 408 26.40 -3.07 0.26
CA ARG A 408 27.62 -2.57 -0.37
C ARG A 408 28.86 -3.24 0.19
#